data_b991bd5b43bf2c6f39ea2de00ad2fef2
#
_entry.id   b991bd5b43bf2c6f39ea2de00ad2fef2
#
_cell.length_a   1.000
_cell.length_b   1.000
_cell.length_c   1.000
_cell.angle_alpha   90.00
_cell.angle_beta   90.00
_cell.angle_gamma   90.00
#
_symmetry.space_group_name_H-M   'P 1'
#
loop_
_entity.id
_entity.type
_entity.pdbx_description
1 polymer ?
#
loop_
_entity_poly.entity_id
_entity_poly.type
_entity_poly.pdbx_seq_one_letter_code
_entity_poly.pdbx_strand_id
1 'polypeptide(L)'
;PQGARVGQQDPEVLAIVDAERAKKGVTPRKFSPEEIMRRYMAAMVNEGAKVVQEGIALRPLDVDVTFISGYGFPRHRGGPMKWADMQGLDKILADIKTFEQEDPLFWKPAALLEKLVAQGQNFDSLNKAA
;
A
#
# COMPACT_ATOMS: atom_id res chain seq x y z
N PRO A 1 -11.56 -32.03 6.73
CA PRO A 1 -11.03 -30.68 6.59
C PRO A 1 -10.24 -30.33 7.82
N GLN A 2 -8.92 -30.40 7.69
CA GLN A 2 -8.03 -29.92 8.73
C GLN A 2 -8.21 -28.40 8.80
N GLY A 3 -8.76 -27.95 9.91
CA GLY A 3 -8.97 -26.60 10.37
C GLY A 3 -8.81 -25.43 9.37
N ALA A 4 -9.84 -24.62 9.21
CA ALA A 4 -9.96 -23.48 8.27
C ALA A 4 -8.86 -22.38 8.36
N ARG A 5 -7.73 -22.66 9.00
CA ARG A 5 -6.63 -21.68 9.20
C ARG A 5 -5.38 -21.96 8.38
N VAL A 6 -5.30 -23.08 7.70
CA VAL A 6 -4.16 -23.42 6.84
C VAL A 6 -4.69 -23.55 5.41
N GLY A 7 -4.34 -22.60 4.57
CA GLY A 7 -4.65 -22.67 3.14
C GLY A 7 -3.94 -23.87 2.53
N GLN A 8 -4.68 -24.72 1.81
CA GLN A 8 -4.11 -25.78 0.99
C GLN A 8 -3.98 -25.25 -0.45
N GLN A 9 -2.89 -25.60 -1.10
CA GLN A 9 -2.73 -25.29 -2.52
C GLN A 9 -3.66 -26.19 -3.33
N ASP A 10 -4.50 -25.56 -4.14
CA ASP A 10 -5.37 -26.26 -5.09
C ASP A 10 -4.68 -26.28 -6.46
N PRO A 11 -4.42 -27.48 -7.03
CA PRO A 11 -3.79 -27.57 -8.35
C PRO A 11 -4.58 -26.91 -9.49
N GLU A 12 -5.92 -26.90 -9.42
CA GLU A 12 -6.74 -26.25 -10.43
C GLU A 12 -6.58 -24.72 -10.38
N VAL A 13 -6.53 -24.16 -9.18
CA VAL A 13 -6.28 -22.71 -8.99
C VAL A 13 -4.88 -22.35 -9.49
N LEU A 14 -3.88 -23.16 -9.20
CA LEU A 14 -2.51 -22.94 -9.68
C LEU A 14 -2.45 -22.98 -11.21
N ALA A 15 -3.13 -23.92 -11.86
CA ALA A 15 -3.18 -24.00 -13.32
C ALA A 15 -3.82 -22.76 -13.96
N ILE A 16 -4.92 -22.23 -13.36
CA ILE A 16 -5.56 -20.99 -13.81
C ILE A 16 -4.61 -19.80 -13.69
N VAL A 17 -3.93 -19.69 -12.54
CA VAL A 17 -2.96 -18.60 -12.30
C VAL A 17 -1.80 -18.66 -13.29
N ASP A 18 -1.27 -19.84 -13.57
CA ASP A 18 -0.16 -20.02 -14.51
C ASP A 18 -0.58 -19.75 -15.96
N ALA A 19 -1.80 -20.14 -16.35
CA ALA A 19 -2.35 -19.79 -17.65
C ALA A 19 -2.51 -18.27 -17.84
N GLU A 20 -3.01 -17.54 -16.84
CA GLU A 20 -3.12 -16.08 -16.89
C GLU A 20 -1.74 -15.39 -16.88
N ARG A 21 -0.78 -15.89 -16.13
CA ARG A 21 0.61 -15.41 -16.17
C ARG A 21 1.21 -15.54 -17.55
N ALA A 22 1.09 -16.73 -18.17
CA ALA A 22 1.57 -16.97 -19.53
C ALA A 22 0.92 -16.03 -20.53
N LYS A 23 -0.39 -15.84 -20.47
CA LYS A 23 -1.16 -14.94 -21.34
C LYS A 23 -0.71 -13.49 -21.22
N LYS A 24 -0.35 -13.04 -20.00
CA LYS A 24 0.12 -11.68 -19.71
C LYS A 24 1.63 -11.51 -19.85
N GLY A 25 2.38 -12.55 -20.17
CA GLY A 25 3.85 -12.51 -20.24
C GLY A 25 4.52 -12.28 -18.88
N VAL A 26 3.85 -12.61 -17.78
CA VAL A 26 4.38 -12.43 -16.43
C VAL A 26 5.25 -13.62 -16.04
N THR A 27 6.53 -13.37 -15.78
CA THR A 27 7.45 -14.37 -15.24
C THR A 27 7.35 -14.39 -13.71
N PRO A 28 6.96 -15.53 -13.11
CA PRO A 28 6.91 -15.66 -11.66
C PRO A 28 8.30 -15.47 -11.04
N ARG A 29 8.39 -14.71 -9.95
CA ARG A 29 9.60 -14.59 -9.14
C ARG A 29 9.28 -14.72 -7.66
N LYS A 30 10.29 -15.06 -6.89
CA LYS A 30 10.18 -15.05 -5.42
C LYS A 30 10.41 -13.64 -4.89
N PHE A 31 9.60 -13.26 -3.93
CA PHE A 31 9.75 -12.02 -3.18
C PHE A 31 10.29 -12.32 -1.79
N SER A 32 11.19 -11.49 -1.27
CA SER A 32 11.56 -11.57 0.13
C SER A 32 10.42 -11.06 1.03
N PRO A 33 10.34 -11.49 2.30
CA PRO A 33 9.35 -10.95 3.24
C PRO A 33 9.41 -9.43 3.35
N GLU A 34 10.60 -8.85 3.31
CA GLU A 34 10.82 -7.39 3.37
C GLU A 34 10.25 -6.70 2.13
N GLU A 35 10.47 -7.27 0.94
CA GLU A 35 9.91 -6.71 -0.29
C GLU A 35 8.38 -6.79 -0.30
N ILE A 36 7.81 -7.91 0.16
CA ILE A 36 6.36 -8.05 0.29
C ILE A 36 5.80 -6.96 1.21
N MET A 37 6.42 -6.73 2.37
CA MET A 37 5.99 -5.68 3.31
C MET A 37 6.13 -4.28 2.72
N ARG A 38 7.23 -3.99 2.03
CA ARG A 38 7.44 -2.70 1.38
C ARG A 38 6.36 -2.43 0.32
N ARG A 39 6.06 -3.40 -0.53
CA ARG A 39 5.01 -3.29 -1.56
C ARG A 39 3.64 -3.12 -0.93
N TYR A 40 3.31 -3.95 0.04
CA TYR A 40 2.03 -3.90 0.72
C TYR A 40 1.79 -2.54 1.38
N MET A 41 2.77 -2.05 2.14
CA MET A 41 2.66 -0.77 2.82
C MET A 41 2.69 0.42 1.85
N ALA A 42 3.54 0.38 0.83
CA ALA A 42 3.58 1.42 -0.21
C ALA A 42 2.24 1.53 -0.96
N ALA A 43 1.60 0.41 -1.29
CA ALA A 43 0.29 0.40 -1.92
C ALA A 43 -0.79 1.02 -1.03
N MET A 44 -0.82 0.64 0.28
CA MET A 44 -1.77 1.22 1.25
C MET A 44 -1.59 2.72 1.41
N VAL A 45 -0.35 3.18 1.53
CA VAL A 45 -0.04 4.61 1.71
C VAL A 45 -0.37 5.39 0.46
N ASN A 46 -0.01 4.88 -0.72
CA ASN A 46 -0.31 5.52 -2.00
C ASN A 46 -1.82 5.68 -2.21
N GLU A 47 -2.59 4.62 -1.96
CA GLU A 47 -4.04 4.67 -2.08
C GLU A 47 -4.68 5.56 -1.01
N GLY A 48 -4.20 5.51 0.24
CA GLY A 48 -4.62 6.42 1.29
C GLY A 48 -4.37 7.89 0.94
N ALA A 49 -3.23 8.20 0.31
CA ALA A 49 -2.93 9.54 -0.18
C ALA A 49 -3.89 9.99 -1.29
N LYS A 50 -4.27 9.09 -2.23
CA LYS A 50 -5.27 9.37 -3.26
C LYS A 50 -6.64 9.65 -2.65
N VAL A 51 -7.07 8.83 -1.69
CA VAL A 51 -8.36 8.98 -0.99
C VAL A 51 -8.46 10.33 -0.28
N VAL A 52 -7.38 10.81 0.34
CA VAL A 52 -7.32 12.15 0.92
C VAL A 52 -7.31 13.24 -0.16
N GLN A 53 -6.50 13.06 -1.21
CA GLN A 53 -6.40 14.01 -2.34
C GLN A 53 -7.76 14.23 -3.04
N GLU A 54 -8.55 13.19 -3.17
CA GLU A 54 -9.87 13.19 -3.80
C GLU A 54 -10.99 13.70 -2.87
N GLY A 55 -10.66 13.99 -1.61
CA GLY A 55 -11.62 14.46 -0.61
C GLY A 55 -12.61 13.40 -0.13
N ILE A 56 -12.34 12.12 -0.39
CA ILE A 56 -13.12 10.98 0.13
C ILE A 56 -12.89 10.87 1.63
N ALA A 57 -11.64 10.95 2.08
CA ALA A 57 -11.30 11.20 3.47
C ALA A 57 -10.90 12.67 3.66
N LEU A 58 -11.36 13.30 4.72
CA LEU A 58 -11.05 14.71 4.98
C LEU A 58 -9.60 14.89 5.44
N ARG A 59 -9.05 13.91 6.14
CA ARG A 59 -7.73 13.97 6.76
C ARG A 59 -7.02 12.61 6.66
N PRO A 60 -5.69 12.59 6.66
CA PRO A 60 -4.94 11.33 6.79
C PRO A 60 -5.31 10.51 8.03
N LEU A 61 -5.60 11.18 9.15
CA LEU A 61 -6.06 10.54 10.38
C LEU A 61 -7.35 9.72 10.18
N ASP A 62 -8.25 10.16 9.30
CA ASP A 62 -9.51 9.44 9.04
C ASP A 62 -9.24 8.10 8.32
N VAL A 63 -8.24 8.06 7.46
CA VAL A 63 -7.72 6.82 6.86
C VAL A 63 -7.15 5.89 7.94
N ASP A 64 -6.31 6.43 8.82
CA ASP A 64 -5.68 5.66 9.91
C ASP A 64 -6.73 5.02 10.83
N VAL A 65 -7.72 5.80 11.27
CA VAL A 65 -8.82 5.31 12.12
C VAL A 65 -9.61 4.20 11.43
N THR A 66 -9.90 4.37 10.14
CA THR A 66 -10.61 3.36 9.34
C THR A 66 -9.84 2.05 9.29
N PHE A 67 -8.54 2.10 9.04
CA PHE A 67 -7.70 0.89 9.00
C PHE A 67 -7.54 0.22 10.36
N ILE A 68 -7.39 0.99 11.43
CA ILE A 68 -7.26 0.45 12.79
C ILE A 68 -8.58 -0.21 13.25
N SER A 69 -9.71 0.44 12.97
CA SER A 69 -11.01 0.00 13.49
C SER A 69 -11.70 -1.04 12.61
N GLY A 70 -11.53 -0.94 11.29
CA GLY A 70 -12.24 -1.77 10.31
C GLY A 70 -11.41 -2.91 9.71
N TYR A 71 -10.11 -2.73 9.57
CA TYR A 71 -9.26 -3.65 8.82
C TYR A 71 -8.14 -4.30 9.62
N GLY A 72 -8.14 -4.13 10.95
CA GLY A 72 -7.20 -4.81 11.83
C GLY A 72 -5.75 -4.32 11.73
N PHE A 73 -5.52 -3.11 11.25
CA PHE A 73 -4.18 -2.53 11.25
C PHE A 73 -3.64 -2.45 12.70
N PRO A 74 -2.37 -2.79 12.95
CA PRO A 74 -1.82 -2.79 14.31
C PRO A 74 -1.91 -1.42 14.98
N ARG A 75 -2.69 -1.32 16.05
CA ARG A 75 -2.97 -0.05 16.78
C ARG A 75 -1.69 0.67 17.22
N HIS A 76 -0.68 -0.07 17.65
CA HIS A 76 0.59 0.51 18.10
C HIS A 76 1.39 1.18 16.99
N ARG A 77 1.03 0.99 15.71
CA ARG A 77 1.64 1.64 14.54
C ARG A 77 0.90 2.90 14.09
N GLY A 78 -0.28 3.20 14.68
CA GLY A 78 -1.02 4.43 14.44
C GLY A 78 -1.77 4.54 13.11
N GLY A 79 -1.80 3.47 12.30
CA GLY A 79 -2.40 3.45 10.97
C GLY A 79 -1.39 3.63 9.85
N PRO A 80 -1.79 3.43 8.57
CA PRO A 80 -0.88 3.46 7.43
C PRO A 80 -0.26 4.84 7.17
N MET A 81 -1.01 5.93 7.34
CA MET A 81 -0.52 7.28 7.08
C MET A 81 0.47 7.72 8.17
N LYS A 82 0.14 7.47 9.44
CA LYS A 82 1.04 7.71 10.56
C LYS A 82 2.31 6.86 10.48
N TRP A 83 2.15 5.59 10.11
CA TRP A 83 3.30 4.72 9.88
C TRP A 83 4.22 5.27 8.77
N ALA A 84 3.65 5.77 7.67
CA ALA A 84 4.42 6.35 6.58
C ALA A 84 5.23 7.57 7.03
N ASP A 85 4.64 8.46 7.82
CA ASP A 85 5.35 9.60 8.40
C ASP A 85 6.56 9.17 9.26
N MET A 86 6.40 8.09 10.02
CA MET A 86 7.48 7.54 10.85
C MET A 86 8.60 6.88 10.03
N GLN A 87 8.29 6.33 8.85
CA GLN A 87 9.29 5.74 7.95
C GLN A 87 10.03 6.78 7.09
N GLY A 88 9.37 7.91 6.83
CA GLY A 88 9.82 8.94 5.89
C GLY A 88 9.12 8.80 4.53
N LEU A 89 8.37 9.83 4.14
CA LEU A 89 7.59 9.83 2.90
C LEU A 89 8.46 9.77 1.64
N ASP A 90 9.68 10.30 1.70
CA ASP A 90 10.68 10.23 0.65
C ASP A 90 11.04 8.77 0.29
N LYS A 91 11.22 7.92 1.30
CA LYS A 91 11.51 6.50 1.12
C LYS A 91 10.33 5.75 0.51
N ILE A 92 9.11 6.03 1.01
CA ILE A 92 7.89 5.43 0.48
C ILE A 92 7.69 5.82 -0.99
N LEU A 93 7.88 7.10 -1.31
CA LEU A 93 7.78 7.58 -2.70
C LEU A 93 8.84 6.95 -3.61
N ALA A 94 10.07 6.78 -3.12
CA ALA A 94 11.13 6.11 -3.87
C ALA A 94 10.79 4.64 -4.16
N ASP A 95 10.19 3.94 -3.20
CA ASP A 95 9.71 2.58 -3.39
C ASP A 95 8.60 2.53 -4.45
N ILE A 96 7.60 3.40 -4.36
CA ILE A 96 6.50 3.49 -5.34
C ILE A 96 7.06 3.73 -6.75
N LYS A 97 7.97 4.68 -6.92
CA LYS A 97 8.60 4.96 -8.22
C LYS A 97 9.44 3.80 -8.77
N THR A 98 10.03 3.01 -7.89
CA THR A 98 10.73 1.78 -8.28
C THR A 98 9.73 0.74 -8.79
N PHE A 99 8.62 0.54 -8.10
CA PHE A 99 7.59 -0.42 -8.47
C PHE A 99 6.76 0.02 -9.68
N GLU A 100 6.63 1.33 -9.93
CA GLU A 100 5.98 1.92 -11.11
C GLU A 100 6.60 1.42 -12.42
N GLN A 101 7.89 1.09 -12.42
CA GLN A 101 8.57 0.53 -13.59
C GLN A 101 8.03 -0.86 -13.98
N GLU A 102 7.46 -1.61 -13.03
CA GLU A 102 6.87 -2.93 -13.28
C GLU A 102 5.38 -2.83 -13.67
N ASP A 103 4.63 -1.90 -13.07
CA ASP A 103 3.23 -1.64 -13.38
C ASP A 103 2.92 -0.13 -13.24
N PRO A 104 3.05 0.65 -14.33
CA PRO A 104 2.85 2.10 -14.29
C PRO A 104 1.42 2.53 -13.95
N LEU A 105 0.44 1.67 -14.18
CA LEU A 105 -0.95 1.98 -13.86
C LEU A 105 -1.24 1.84 -12.37
N PHE A 106 -0.86 0.71 -11.80
CA PHE A 106 -1.09 0.41 -10.38
C PHE A 106 -0.23 1.28 -9.46
N TRP A 107 1.06 1.44 -9.80
CA TRP A 107 2.04 2.14 -8.94
C TRP A 107 2.16 3.63 -9.24
N LYS A 108 1.25 4.21 -10.03
CA LYS A 108 1.26 5.67 -10.25
C LYS A 108 1.22 6.41 -8.91
N PRO A 109 2.24 7.23 -8.60
CA PRO A 109 2.30 7.97 -7.34
C PRO A 109 1.10 8.91 -7.17
N ALA A 110 0.58 9.02 -5.96
CA ALA A 110 -0.40 10.05 -5.62
C ALA A 110 0.26 11.44 -5.67
N ALA A 111 -0.37 12.39 -6.35
CA ALA A 111 0.17 13.75 -6.46
C ALA A 111 0.28 14.43 -5.09
N LEU A 112 -0.60 14.09 -4.14
CA LEU A 112 -0.48 14.56 -2.76
C LEU A 112 0.80 14.08 -2.10
N LEU A 113 1.18 12.81 -2.26
CA LEU A 113 2.41 12.26 -1.70
C LEU A 113 3.64 12.95 -2.30
N GLU A 114 3.68 13.13 -3.63
CA GLU A 114 4.76 13.85 -4.30
C GLU A 114 4.88 15.29 -3.82
N LYS A 115 3.74 15.98 -3.65
CA LYS A 115 3.69 17.35 -3.13
C LYS A 115 4.25 17.45 -1.72
N LEU A 116 3.85 16.56 -0.82
CA LEU A 116 4.32 16.56 0.57
C LEU A 116 5.84 16.35 0.63
N VAL A 117 6.36 15.38 -0.12
CA VAL A 117 7.80 15.12 -0.19
C VAL A 117 8.55 16.34 -0.74
N ALA A 118 8.07 16.94 -1.83
CA ALA A 118 8.70 18.13 -2.42
C ALA A 118 8.72 19.35 -1.46
N GLN A 119 7.74 19.42 -0.55
CA GLN A 119 7.63 20.51 0.43
C GLN A 119 8.29 20.19 1.78
N GLY A 120 8.88 19.00 1.94
CA GLY A 120 9.42 18.55 3.23
C GLY A 120 8.35 18.43 4.32
N GLN A 121 7.11 18.18 3.91
CA GLN A 121 5.95 18.01 4.80
C GLN A 121 5.60 16.53 4.98
N ASN A 122 4.72 16.24 5.92
CA ASN A 122 4.22 14.92 6.23
C ASN A 122 2.69 14.90 6.30
N PHE A 123 2.08 13.73 6.40
CA PHE A 123 0.62 13.59 6.51
C PHE A 123 0.06 14.23 7.78
N ASP A 124 0.79 14.19 8.89
CA ASP A 124 0.38 14.82 10.14
C ASP A 124 0.12 16.34 9.97
N SER A 125 0.83 16.99 9.06
CA SER A 125 0.63 18.41 8.78
C SER A 125 -0.77 18.76 8.23
N LEU A 126 -1.46 17.76 7.66
CA LEU A 126 -2.80 17.87 7.12
C LEU A 126 -3.90 17.51 8.11
N ASN A 127 -3.55 17.03 9.31
CA ASN A 127 -4.49 16.63 10.36
C ASN A 127 -4.97 17.81 11.23
N LYS A 128 -4.67 19.04 10.84
CA LYS A 128 -5.14 20.23 11.60
C LYS A 128 -6.65 20.25 11.63
N ALA A 129 -7.20 20.50 12.82
CA ALA A 129 -8.63 20.75 12.98
C ALA A 129 -9.04 21.93 12.09
N ALA A 130 -10.16 21.77 11.40
CA ALA A 130 -10.84 22.86 10.72
C ALA A 130 -11.40 23.83 11.76
#